data_e49bf87b682b88bed5e938173c2f9110
#
_entry.id   e49bf87b682b88bed5e938173c2f9110
#
_cell.length_a   1.000
_cell.length_b   1.000
_cell.length_c   1.000
_cell.angle_alpha   90.00
_cell.angle_beta   90.00
_cell.angle_gamma   90.00
#
_symmetry.space_group_name_H-M   'P 1'
#
loop_
_entity.id
_entity.type
_entity.pdbx_description
1 polymer ?
#
loop_
_entity_poly.entity_id
_entity_poly.type
_entity_poly.pdbx_seq_one_letter_code
_entity_poly.pdbx_strand_id
1 'polypeptide(L)'
;MDNTSQRDNQDASNRQYAGDLVRLLVKQGFSHWFYCPGSRDAPLGYALNQWAASRRLNLHVRIDERDAAFMALGATRAGHPAVLVMTSGTAVGNALPAVMEAAHAGLPLLVLSADRPAALRGTGANQTTWQPGIFGDFVRFATDIQPGVTAAELQQAVSAAVASCRGVSLSSHRATNEKHFPLPGPVHINASFIEPLAPPETIEAFAARASASAIASEDPLDPHQAPRGTLLIAGDLSDATYTDLCGAVENAGIPVLAEPQTAWRCHPNAVRGYAKAAGTTLSAVVENNLERVIVAGRPTLTRPITRLITRRDIPVETVGAPGTTVNLADNIARQWTDASTLACELAKAAKPSPPAAPRPPAETPESWLEMWRVAGEDAVADLTQDWGFHSAAQAIWDSTMTAPEPVDLYLGASLTIRVFDAVARNLAPNRVFTNRGLAGIDGTIASAWGAALARRQPMRLVLGDVSFFHDLGALSHGRTEEVPNLQVIVINNGGGRIFGGLEHGAAPADTFTRMFLTPQVGDICGLVRAADWQAELLDNQADLVSALTQPVRGLSLLEVVL
;
A
#
# COMPACT_ATOMS: atom_id res chain seq x y z
N MET A 1 -20.87 -17.79 48.47
CA MET A 1 -19.55 -17.71 47.80
C MET A 1 -19.22 -16.24 47.64
N ASP A 2 -18.07 -15.85 48.11
CA ASP A 2 -17.67 -14.47 48.29
C ASP A 2 -17.52 -13.76 46.93
N ASN A 3 -18.06 -12.55 46.84
CA ASN A 3 -18.05 -11.73 45.61
C ASN A 3 -16.61 -11.44 45.11
N THR A 4 -15.63 -11.55 45.98
CA THR A 4 -14.19 -11.41 45.73
C THR A 4 -13.65 -12.61 44.92
N SER A 5 -13.96 -13.83 45.33
CA SER A 5 -13.49 -15.06 44.65
C SER A 5 -14.06 -15.24 43.22
N GLN A 6 -15.28 -14.74 42.99
CA GLN A 6 -15.86 -14.72 41.62
C GLN A 6 -15.17 -13.69 40.71
N ARG A 7 -14.82 -12.52 41.26
CA ARG A 7 -14.07 -11.47 40.51
C ARG A 7 -12.68 -11.94 40.15
N ASP A 8 -11.96 -12.56 41.07
CA ASP A 8 -10.60 -13.07 40.84
C ASP A 8 -10.58 -14.18 39.77
N ASN A 9 -11.58 -15.08 39.80
CA ASN A 9 -11.73 -16.13 38.78
C ASN A 9 -12.05 -15.55 37.37
N GLN A 10 -12.90 -14.51 37.30
CA GLN A 10 -13.26 -13.89 36.01
C GLN A 10 -12.10 -13.11 35.42
N ASP A 11 -11.34 -12.38 36.27
CA ASP A 11 -10.15 -11.67 35.82
C ASP A 11 -9.06 -12.63 35.32
N ALA A 12 -8.85 -13.75 36.03
CA ALA A 12 -7.95 -14.81 35.55
C ALA A 12 -8.40 -15.40 34.20
N SER A 13 -9.71 -15.55 33.99
CA SER A 13 -10.29 -16.01 32.72
C SER A 13 -10.06 -15.00 31.59
N ASN A 14 -10.29 -13.70 31.81
CA ASN A 14 -10.04 -12.64 30.82
C ASN A 14 -8.55 -12.56 30.45
N ARG A 15 -7.65 -12.66 31.41
CA ARG A 15 -6.19 -12.65 31.18
C ARG A 15 -5.73 -13.83 30.35
N GLN A 16 -6.20 -15.03 30.70
CA GLN A 16 -5.88 -16.23 29.95
C GLN A 16 -6.41 -16.14 28.52
N TYR A 17 -7.65 -15.73 28.35
CA TYR A 17 -8.28 -15.57 27.04
C TYR A 17 -7.54 -14.56 26.15
N ALA A 18 -7.26 -13.34 26.68
CA ALA A 18 -6.49 -12.32 25.98
C ALA A 18 -5.06 -12.79 25.67
N GLY A 19 -4.40 -13.43 26.64
CA GLY A 19 -3.05 -13.99 26.46
C GLY A 19 -3.00 -15.09 25.40
N ASP A 20 -4.02 -15.94 25.35
CA ASP A 20 -4.12 -17.00 24.33
C ASP A 20 -4.39 -16.45 22.94
N LEU A 21 -5.25 -15.42 22.78
CA LEU A 21 -5.46 -14.72 21.51
C LEU A 21 -4.13 -14.13 20.98
N VAL A 22 -3.43 -13.37 21.80
CA VAL A 22 -2.14 -12.77 21.43
C VAL A 22 -1.12 -13.85 21.09
N ARG A 23 -1.00 -14.90 21.92
CA ARG A 23 -0.09 -16.02 21.70
C ARG A 23 -0.36 -16.73 20.37
N LEU A 24 -1.62 -17.00 20.05
CA LEU A 24 -2.01 -17.69 18.82
C LEU A 24 -1.65 -16.85 17.58
N LEU A 25 -1.93 -15.55 17.59
CA LEU A 25 -1.64 -14.66 16.46
C LEU A 25 -0.14 -14.42 16.30
N VAL A 26 0.62 -14.27 17.39
CA VAL A 26 2.10 -14.17 17.34
C VAL A 26 2.72 -15.44 16.74
N LYS A 27 2.24 -16.62 17.14
CA LYS A 27 2.66 -17.90 16.52
C LYS A 27 2.38 -17.97 15.03
N GLN A 28 1.39 -17.25 14.54
CA GLN A 28 1.06 -17.14 13.13
C GLN A 28 1.87 -16.05 12.40
N GLY A 29 2.86 -15.43 13.05
CA GLY A 29 3.79 -14.48 12.43
C GLY A 29 3.31 -13.02 12.40
N PHE A 30 2.25 -12.68 13.15
CA PHE A 30 1.88 -11.28 13.34
C PHE A 30 2.82 -10.63 14.36
N SER A 31 3.76 -9.84 13.87
CA SER A 31 4.83 -9.23 14.69
C SER A 31 4.63 -7.74 14.99
N HIS A 32 3.79 -7.03 14.24
CA HIS A 32 3.46 -5.62 14.46
C HIS A 32 2.02 -5.46 14.94
N TRP A 33 1.87 -4.75 16.06
CA TRP A 33 0.59 -4.56 16.73
C TRP A 33 0.35 -3.09 16.99
N PHE A 34 -0.73 -2.57 16.45
CA PHE A 34 -1.16 -1.19 16.63
C PHE A 34 -2.35 -1.18 17.58
N TYR A 35 -2.18 -0.58 18.75
CA TYR A 35 -3.13 -0.63 19.85
C TYR A 35 -3.67 0.75 20.20
N CYS A 36 -4.99 0.88 20.22
CA CYS A 36 -5.67 2.08 20.68
C CYS A 36 -6.32 1.82 22.05
N PRO A 37 -5.83 2.48 23.12
CA PRO A 37 -6.22 2.13 24.49
C PRO A 37 -7.67 2.48 24.80
N GLY A 38 -8.35 1.55 25.44
CA GLY A 38 -9.67 1.73 26.03
C GLY A 38 -9.91 0.80 27.21
N SER A 39 -11.05 0.95 27.90
CA SER A 39 -11.34 0.10 29.06
C SER A 39 -11.64 -1.34 28.64
N ARG A 40 -12.41 -1.55 27.56
CA ARG A 40 -12.89 -2.89 27.19
C ARG A 40 -11.79 -3.80 26.62
N ASP A 41 -10.78 -3.22 26.01
CA ASP A 41 -9.61 -3.92 25.46
C ASP A 41 -8.42 -3.99 26.44
N ALA A 42 -8.57 -3.51 27.67
CA ALA A 42 -7.51 -3.54 28.68
C ALA A 42 -6.90 -4.94 28.89
N PRO A 43 -7.65 -6.06 28.90
CA PRO A 43 -7.05 -7.39 28.98
C PRO A 43 -6.09 -7.69 27.83
N LEU A 44 -6.42 -7.24 26.61
CA LEU A 44 -5.52 -7.34 25.45
C LEU A 44 -4.30 -6.43 25.60
N GLY A 45 -4.51 -5.18 26.07
CA GLY A 45 -3.42 -4.23 26.32
C GLY A 45 -2.37 -4.76 27.29
N TYR A 46 -2.80 -5.36 28.42
CA TYR A 46 -1.88 -6.00 29.38
C TYR A 46 -1.12 -7.18 28.76
N ALA A 47 -1.82 -8.05 28.02
CA ALA A 47 -1.18 -9.17 27.33
C ALA A 47 -0.15 -8.68 26.30
N LEU A 48 -0.51 -7.68 25.49
CA LEU A 48 0.38 -7.09 24.47
C LEU A 48 1.62 -6.46 25.09
N ASN A 49 1.47 -5.69 26.18
CA ASN A 49 2.60 -5.09 26.87
C ASN A 49 3.56 -6.14 27.43
N GLN A 50 3.05 -7.25 27.96
CA GLN A 50 3.89 -8.36 28.44
C GLN A 50 4.69 -9.03 27.30
N TRP A 51 4.05 -9.24 26.15
CA TRP A 51 4.72 -9.81 24.96
C TRP A 51 5.73 -8.84 24.34
N ALA A 52 5.43 -7.55 24.33
CA ALA A 52 6.36 -6.49 23.87
C ALA A 52 7.59 -6.40 24.77
N ALA A 53 7.42 -6.43 26.11
CA ALA A 53 8.52 -6.44 27.07
C ALA A 53 9.47 -7.64 26.85
N SER A 54 8.95 -8.78 26.39
CA SER A 54 9.75 -9.95 26.02
C SER A 54 10.33 -9.90 24.60
N ARG A 55 10.17 -8.80 23.87
CA ARG A 55 10.62 -8.58 22.48
C ARG A 55 10.08 -9.62 21.47
N ARG A 56 8.88 -10.12 21.70
CA ARG A 56 8.22 -11.11 20.84
C ARG A 56 7.25 -10.51 19.83
N LEU A 57 6.92 -9.25 20.02
CA LEU A 57 6.15 -8.42 19.11
C LEU A 57 6.61 -6.97 19.23
N ASN A 58 6.31 -6.18 18.21
CA ASN A 58 6.48 -4.73 18.21
C ASN A 58 5.11 -4.12 18.50
N LEU A 59 4.99 -3.47 19.65
CA LEU A 59 3.76 -2.79 20.08
C LEU A 59 3.88 -1.31 19.80
N HIS A 60 2.87 -0.75 19.14
CA HIS A 60 2.76 0.66 18.81
C HIS A 60 1.43 1.19 19.34
N VAL A 61 1.46 2.15 20.26
CA VAL A 61 0.25 2.71 20.89
C VAL A 61 -0.14 4.01 20.21
N ARG A 62 -1.41 4.14 19.85
CA ARG A 62 -2.00 5.33 19.22
C ARG A 62 -3.33 5.68 19.87
N ILE A 63 -3.71 6.96 19.82
CA ILE A 63 -4.97 7.44 20.39
C ILE A 63 -6.09 7.59 19.36
N ASP A 64 -5.76 7.65 18.07
CA ASP A 64 -6.71 7.74 16.95
C ASP A 64 -6.74 6.38 16.21
N GLU A 65 -7.89 5.73 16.21
CA GLU A 65 -8.07 4.40 15.60
C GLU A 65 -7.96 4.44 14.08
N ARG A 66 -8.29 5.54 13.43
CA ARG A 66 -8.10 5.72 12.00
C ARG A 66 -6.60 5.74 11.67
N ASP A 67 -5.81 6.50 12.40
CA ASP A 67 -4.37 6.58 12.21
C ASP A 67 -3.71 5.23 12.50
N ALA A 68 -4.08 4.57 13.61
CA ALA A 68 -3.59 3.23 13.95
C ALA A 68 -3.93 2.20 12.86
N ALA A 69 -5.13 2.28 12.28
CA ALA A 69 -5.57 1.40 11.21
C ALA A 69 -4.73 1.59 9.93
N PHE A 70 -4.45 2.82 9.54
CA PHE A 70 -3.59 3.12 8.40
C PHE A 70 -2.11 2.83 8.69
N MET A 71 -1.63 2.94 9.93
CA MET A 71 -0.29 2.47 10.30
C MET A 71 -0.18 0.94 10.14
N ALA A 72 -1.19 0.19 10.62
CA ALA A 72 -1.25 -1.25 10.42
C ALA A 72 -1.31 -1.63 8.93
N LEU A 73 -2.08 -0.88 8.14
CA LEU A 73 -2.11 -1.00 6.68
C LEU A 73 -0.72 -0.78 6.06
N GLY A 74 -0.02 0.28 6.45
CA GLY A 74 1.32 0.61 5.97
C GLY A 74 2.35 -0.47 6.29
N ALA A 75 2.36 -1.00 7.52
CA ALA A 75 3.20 -2.12 7.92
C ALA A 75 2.91 -3.37 7.06
N THR A 76 1.62 -3.67 6.85
CA THR A 76 1.19 -4.80 6.01
C THR A 76 1.61 -4.62 4.55
N ARG A 77 1.46 -3.42 3.99
CA ARG A 77 1.92 -3.08 2.63
C ARG A 77 3.44 -3.22 2.49
N ALA A 78 4.17 -2.95 3.55
CA ALA A 78 5.62 -3.14 3.60
C ALA A 78 6.05 -4.63 3.72
N GLY A 79 5.12 -5.56 3.71
CA GLY A 79 5.37 -7.01 3.79
C GLY A 79 5.35 -7.57 5.21
N HIS A 80 4.88 -6.80 6.20
CA HIS A 80 4.81 -7.19 7.61
C HIS A 80 3.34 -7.25 8.07
N PRO A 81 2.66 -8.41 8.00
CA PRO A 81 1.27 -8.55 8.43
C PRO A 81 1.07 -8.01 9.84
N ALA A 82 0.08 -7.14 10.00
CA ALA A 82 -0.14 -6.40 11.24
C ALA A 82 -1.52 -6.68 11.85
N VAL A 83 -1.61 -6.48 13.17
CA VAL A 83 -2.85 -6.51 13.93
C VAL A 83 -3.19 -5.12 14.43
N LEU A 84 -4.39 -4.66 14.14
CA LEU A 84 -4.99 -3.48 14.73
C LEU A 84 -5.85 -3.90 15.93
N VAL A 85 -5.63 -3.33 17.10
CA VAL A 85 -6.38 -3.62 18.33
C VAL A 85 -7.02 -2.35 18.85
N MET A 86 -8.31 -2.43 19.18
CA MET A 86 -9.06 -1.28 19.70
C MET A 86 -10.20 -1.69 20.61
N THR A 87 -10.70 -0.72 21.35
CA THR A 87 -11.85 -0.86 22.22
C THR A 87 -13.17 -0.94 21.44
N SER A 88 -14.30 -0.98 22.14
CA SER A 88 -15.63 -1.07 21.56
C SER A 88 -16.20 0.29 21.11
N GLY A 89 -17.30 0.27 20.39
CA GLY A 89 -18.07 1.45 20.01
C GLY A 89 -17.58 2.08 18.71
N THR A 90 -17.49 3.41 18.68
CA THR A 90 -17.06 4.17 17.48
C THR A 90 -15.63 3.89 17.05
N ALA A 91 -14.78 3.42 17.95
CA ALA A 91 -13.42 2.99 17.67
C ALA A 91 -13.35 2.02 16.47
N VAL A 92 -14.24 1.03 16.47
CA VAL A 92 -14.29 0.02 15.38
C VAL A 92 -14.68 0.64 14.04
N GLY A 93 -15.61 1.61 14.07
CA GLY A 93 -16.05 2.34 12.86
C GLY A 93 -14.92 3.15 12.22
N ASN A 94 -14.02 3.73 13.02
CA ASN A 94 -12.88 4.51 12.54
C ASN A 94 -11.87 3.69 11.70
N ALA A 95 -11.85 2.37 11.87
CA ALA A 95 -10.98 1.49 11.08
C ALA A 95 -11.50 1.22 9.65
N LEU A 96 -12.76 1.53 9.34
CA LEU A 96 -13.39 1.18 8.06
C LEU A 96 -12.62 1.67 6.83
N PRO A 97 -12.12 2.91 6.74
CA PRO A 97 -11.38 3.38 5.56
C PRO A 97 -10.13 2.53 5.27
N ALA A 98 -9.35 2.19 6.29
CA ALA A 98 -8.16 1.34 6.14
C ALA A 98 -8.53 -0.11 5.76
N VAL A 99 -9.61 -0.65 6.32
CA VAL A 99 -10.13 -1.97 5.95
C VAL A 99 -10.58 -2.00 4.49
N MET A 100 -11.25 -0.95 4.01
CA MET A 100 -11.64 -0.82 2.61
C MET A 100 -10.42 -0.76 1.69
N GLU A 101 -9.42 0.05 2.01
CA GLU A 101 -8.16 0.13 1.23
C GLU A 101 -7.46 -1.24 1.23
N ALA A 102 -7.34 -1.92 2.39
CA ALA A 102 -6.76 -3.26 2.50
C ALA A 102 -7.51 -4.29 1.65
N ALA A 103 -8.85 -4.23 1.66
CA ALA A 103 -9.70 -5.13 0.89
C ALA A 103 -9.43 -5.02 -0.62
N HIS A 104 -9.35 -3.81 -1.15
CA HIS A 104 -9.10 -3.55 -2.57
C HIS A 104 -7.65 -3.77 -2.97
N ALA A 105 -6.71 -3.56 -2.04
CA ALA A 105 -5.29 -3.79 -2.27
C ALA A 105 -4.84 -5.26 -2.07
N GLY A 106 -5.72 -6.13 -1.55
CA GLY A 106 -5.37 -7.52 -1.26
C GLY A 106 -4.37 -7.65 -0.10
N LEU A 107 -4.48 -6.83 0.94
CA LEU A 107 -3.54 -6.80 2.06
C LEU A 107 -4.06 -7.60 3.27
N PRO A 108 -3.22 -8.47 3.88
CA PRO A 108 -3.60 -9.30 5.02
C PRO A 108 -3.59 -8.51 6.34
N LEU A 109 -4.59 -7.62 6.54
CA LEU A 109 -4.78 -6.84 7.75
C LEU A 109 -5.71 -7.56 8.71
N LEU A 110 -5.31 -7.75 9.99
CA LEU A 110 -6.16 -8.32 11.00
C LEU A 110 -6.68 -7.23 11.95
N VAL A 111 -8.01 -7.10 12.05
CA VAL A 111 -8.67 -6.23 13.03
C VAL A 111 -9.14 -7.09 14.21
N LEU A 112 -8.68 -6.76 15.41
CA LEU A 112 -9.07 -7.35 16.68
C LEU A 112 -9.76 -6.29 17.54
N SER A 113 -11.08 -6.27 17.54
CA SER A 113 -11.87 -5.34 18.37
C SER A 113 -12.32 -6.00 19.67
N ALA A 114 -12.20 -5.26 20.76
CA ALA A 114 -12.83 -5.67 22.01
C ALA A 114 -14.31 -5.28 22.05
N ASP A 115 -15.14 -6.10 22.67
CA ASP A 115 -16.57 -5.86 22.77
C ASP A 115 -17.13 -6.25 24.16
N ARG A 116 -18.35 -5.85 24.40
CA ARG A 116 -19.18 -6.39 25.48
C ARG A 116 -19.85 -7.69 25.04
N PRO A 117 -20.21 -8.59 25.97
CA PRO A 117 -20.95 -9.81 25.66
C PRO A 117 -22.21 -9.53 24.85
N ALA A 118 -22.56 -10.44 23.95
CA ALA A 118 -23.68 -10.30 23.02
C ALA A 118 -25.01 -9.94 23.71
N ALA A 119 -25.23 -10.42 24.95
CA ALA A 119 -26.44 -10.12 25.74
C ALA A 119 -26.62 -8.62 26.06
N LEU A 120 -25.55 -7.81 25.96
CA LEU A 120 -25.62 -6.36 26.22
C LEU A 120 -25.87 -5.54 24.97
N ARG A 121 -25.80 -6.13 23.77
CA ARG A 121 -26.06 -5.43 22.51
C ARG A 121 -27.55 -5.08 22.39
N GLY A 122 -27.87 -3.85 21.99
CA GLY A 122 -29.25 -3.37 21.85
C GLY A 122 -29.94 -3.02 23.18
N THR A 123 -29.28 -3.16 24.34
CA THR A 123 -29.86 -2.82 25.64
C THR A 123 -29.69 -1.35 26.05
N GLY A 124 -28.95 -0.55 25.29
CA GLY A 124 -28.56 0.80 25.67
C GLY A 124 -27.33 0.84 26.59
N ALA A 125 -26.63 -0.27 26.80
CA ALA A 125 -25.39 -0.31 27.58
C ALA A 125 -24.35 0.67 27.02
N ASN A 126 -23.62 1.35 27.92
CA ASN A 126 -22.65 2.36 27.54
C ASN A 126 -21.60 1.82 26.56
N GLN A 127 -21.29 2.58 25.50
CA GLN A 127 -20.27 2.27 24.47
C GLN A 127 -20.45 0.86 23.85
N THR A 128 -21.70 0.45 23.63
CA THR A 128 -22.09 -0.86 23.08
C THR A 128 -22.85 -0.67 21.79
N THR A 129 -22.44 -1.40 20.74
CA THR A 129 -23.06 -1.34 19.41
C THR A 129 -23.02 -2.71 18.72
N TRP A 130 -23.52 -2.78 17.48
CA TRP A 130 -23.49 -3.97 16.63
C TRP A 130 -22.15 -4.05 15.90
N GLN A 131 -21.09 -4.51 16.59
CA GLN A 131 -19.73 -4.64 16.02
C GLN A 131 -19.57 -5.84 15.09
N PRO A 132 -20.11 -7.04 15.38
CA PRO A 132 -20.07 -8.14 14.42
C PRO A 132 -20.71 -7.75 13.10
N GLY A 133 -19.94 -7.92 12.00
CA GLY A 133 -20.40 -7.58 10.65
C GLY A 133 -20.28 -6.11 10.24
N ILE A 134 -19.73 -5.22 11.09
CA ILE A 134 -19.61 -3.77 10.80
C ILE A 134 -18.81 -3.47 9.52
N PHE A 135 -17.84 -4.33 9.16
CA PHE A 135 -17.04 -4.18 7.96
C PHE A 135 -17.67 -4.80 6.71
N GLY A 136 -18.85 -5.44 6.83
CA GLY A 136 -19.59 -6.02 5.71
C GLY A 136 -18.72 -6.89 4.82
N ASP A 137 -18.83 -6.67 3.52
CA ASP A 137 -18.17 -7.45 2.47
C ASP A 137 -16.68 -7.16 2.30
N PHE A 138 -16.15 -6.14 2.99
CA PHE A 138 -14.73 -5.80 2.86
C PHE A 138 -13.80 -6.80 3.56
N VAL A 139 -14.29 -7.57 4.55
CA VAL A 139 -13.48 -8.58 5.23
C VAL A 139 -13.65 -9.97 4.63
N ARG A 140 -12.57 -10.75 4.56
CA ARG A 140 -12.58 -12.13 4.06
C ARG A 140 -13.16 -13.13 5.06
N PHE A 141 -13.12 -12.77 6.33
CA PHE A 141 -13.65 -13.55 7.43
C PHE A 141 -13.99 -12.62 8.61
N ALA A 142 -15.08 -12.91 9.29
CA ALA A 142 -15.42 -12.24 10.55
C ALA A 142 -15.88 -13.29 11.56
N THR A 143 -15.49 -13.14 12.82
CA THR A 143 -15.93 -14.01 13.92
C THR A 143 -16.21 -13.18 15.17
N ASP A 144 -17.22 -13.61 15.93
CA ASP A 144 -17.62 -13.01 17.22
C ASP A 144 -17.35 -14.03 18.32
N ILE A 145 -16.30 -13.80 19.11
CA ILE A 145 -15.85 -14.72 20.14
C ILE A 145 -16.39 -14.23 21.48
N GLN A 146 -17.21 -15.06 22.11
CA GLN A 146 -17.85 -14.75 23.38
C GLN A 146 -17.03 -15.26 24.58
N PRO A 147 -17.20 -14.70 25.79
CA PRO A 147 -16.58 -15.21 27.00
C PRO A 147 -16.94 -16.67 27.26
N GLY A 148 -15.99 -17.44 27.80
CA GLY A 148 -16.16 -18.87 28.05
C GLY A 148 -15.85 -19.78 26.86
N VAL A 149 -15.34 -19.22 25.76
CA VAL A 149 -14.83 -20.01 24.62
C VAL A 149 -13.75 -21.02 25.08
N THR A 150 -13.83 -22.25 24.61
CA THR A 150 -12.80 -23.25 24.89
C THR A 150 -11.51 -22.97 24.11
N ALA A 151 -10.38 -23.47 24.60
CA ALA A 151 -9.09 -23.33 23.91
C ALA A 151 -9.10 -23.91 22.49
N ALA A 152 -9.86 -24.99 22.25
CA ALA A 152 -10.00 -25.61 20.94
C ALA A 152 -10.80 -24.72 19.97
N GLU A 153 -11.93 -24.18 20.42
CA GLU A 153 -12.76 -23.26 19.62
C GLU A 153 -11.99 -21.96 19.31
N LEU A 154 -11.28 -21.41 20.29
CA LEU A 154 -10.43 -20.24 20.10
C LEU A 154 -9.33 -20.50 19.05
N GLN A 155 -8.63 -21.63 19.15
CA GLN A 155 -7.62 -22.05 18.19
C GLN A 155 -8.22 -22.19 16.78
N GLN A 156 -9.41 -22.78 16.66
CA GLN A 156 -10.10 -22.94 15.38
C GLN A 156 -10.49 -21.59 14.78
N ALA A 157 -11.08 -20.70 15.58
CA ALA A 157 -11.49 -19.36 15.13
C ALA A 157 -10.30 -18.53 14.63
N VAL A 158 -9.20 -18.50 15.40
CA VAL A 158 -7.96 -17.79 15.02
C VAL A 158 -7.34 -18.40 13.77
N SER A 159 -7.30 -19.75 13.67
CA SER A 159 -6.73 -20.42 12.49
C SER A 159 -7.53 -20.12 11.23
N ALA A 160 -8.87 -20.11 11.33
CA ALA A 160 -9.75 -19.76 10.22
C ALA A 160 -9.56 -18.28 9.78
N ALA A 161 -9.50 -17.37 10.74
CA ALA A 161 -9.24 -15.95 10.46
C ALA A 161 -7.90 -15.75 9.73
N VAL A 162 -6.83 -16.36 10.24
CA VAL A 162 -5.49 -16.23 9.65
C VAL A 162 -5.40 -16.86 8.26
N ALA A 163 -6.00 -18.04 8.05
CA ALA A 163 -6.05 -18.69 6.74
C ALA A 163 -6.77 -17.80 5.72
N SER A 164 -7.95 -17.28 6.07
CA SER A 164 -8.71 -16.37 5.22
C SER A 164 -7.98 -15.05 4.96
N CYS A 165 -7.29 -14.51 5.99
CA CYS A 165 -6.46 -13.31 5.86
C CYS A 165 -5.36 -13.48 4.81
N ARG A 166 -4.76 -14.67 4.73
CA ARG A 166 -3.70 -15.03 3.77
C ARG A 166 -4.21 -15.55 2.43
N GLY A 167 -5.53 -15.60 2.23
CA GLY A 167 -6.13 -16.07 0.99
C GLY A 167 -6.15 -17.60 0.83
N VAL A 168 -6.00 -18.34 1.93
CA VAL A 168 -6.16 -19.79 1.93
C VAL A 168 -7.65 -20.10 2.10
N SER A 169 -8.27 -20.67 1.05
CA SER A 169 -9.68 -21.06 1.09
C SER A 169 -9.86 -22.27 2.02
N LEU A 170 -10.64 -22.11 3.08
CA LEU A 170 -11.06 -23.22 3.92
C LEU A 170 -12.35 -23.79 3.32
N SER A 171 -12.36 -25.05 2.96
CA SER A 171 -13.47 -25.76 2.30
C SER A 171 -14.82 -25.70 3.04
N SER A 172 -14.83 -25.30 4.31
CA SER A 172 -16.01 -25.18 5.16
C SER A 172 -16.58 -23.75 5.31
N HIS A 173 -15.82 -22.72 4.92
CA HIS A 173 -16.24 -21.31 5.01
C HIS A 173 -15.93 -20.64 3.68
N ARG A 174 -16.89 -20.68 2.75
CA ARG A 174 -16.84 -19.84 1.56
C ARG A 174 -16.93 -18.37 2.03
N ALA A 175 -15.85 -17.62 1.87
CA ALA A 175 -15.94 -16.18 1.93
C ALA A 175 -16.98 -15.75 0.88
N THR A 176 -18.04 -15.09 1.30
CA THR A 176 -19.19 -14.74 0.46
C THR A 176 -18.81 -13.84 -0.72
N ASN A 177 -17.57 -13.31 -0.76
CA ASN A 177 -17.12 -12.28 -1.67
C ASN A 177 -15.78 -12.53 -2.38
N GLU A 178 -15.30 -13.76 -2.49
CA GLU A 178 -14.08 -14.11 -3.26
C GLU A 178 -14.13 -13.62 -4.73
N LYS A 179 -15.32 -13.31 -5.25
CA LYS A 179 -15.51 -12.84 -6.63
C LYS A 179 -15.23 -11.33 -6.81
N HIS A 180 -15.19 -10.54 -5.73
CA HIS A 180 -15.15 -9.08 -5.81
C HIS A 180 -13.82 -8.48 -5.37
N PHE A 181 -13.05 -9.17 -4.55
CA PHE A 181 -11.82 -8.64 -3.98
C PHE A 181 -10.62 -9.57 -4.17
N PRO A 182 -9.41 -9.03 -4.35
CA PRO A 182 -8.19 -9.82 -4.44
C PRO A 182 -7.89 -10.55 -3.12
N LEU A 183 -7.23 -11.69 -3.21
CA LEU A 183 -6.69 -12.43 -2.08
C LEU A 183 -5.16 -12.22 -1.99
N PRO A 184 -4.59 -12.10 -0.81
CA PRO A 184 -5.21 -12.10 0.54
C PRO A 184 -6.12 -10.89 0.82
N GLY A 185 -6.52 -10.68 2.09
CA GLY A 185 -7.34 -9.53 2.46
C GLY A 185 -7.61 -9.40 3.96
N PRO A 186 -8.28 -8.32 4.40
CA PRO A 186 -8.52 -8.08 5.81
C PRO A 186 -9.51 -9.07 6.43
N VAL A 187 -9.38 -9.26 7.75
CA VAL A 187 -10.28 -10.08 8.57
C VAL A 187 -10.61 -9.38 9.88
N HIS A 188 -11.74 -9.74 10.50
CA HIS A 188 -12.19 -9.16 11.75
C HIS A 188 -12.43 -10.25 12.81
N ILE A 189 -11.76 -10.13 13.94
CA ILE A 189 -12.04 -10.88 15.17
C ILE A 189 -12.63 -9.92 16.18
N ASN A 190 -13.92 -10.10 16.52
CA ASN A 190 -14.58 -9.38 17.60
C ASN A 190 -14.51 -10.23 18.87
N ALA A 191 -13.84 -9.73 19.91
CA ALA A 191 -13.55 -10.46 21.15
C ALA A 191 -14.27 -9.82 22.33
N SER A 192 -15.22 -10.52 22.94
CA SER A 192 -16.00 -10.01 24.07
C SER A 192 -15.33 -10.31 25.40
N PHE A 193 -15.32 -9.30 26.31
CA PHE A 193 -14.78 -9.39 27.66
C PHE A 193 -15.82 -8.99 28.70
N ILE A 194 -15.82 -9.73 29.83
CA ILE A 194 -16.69 -9.48 31.00
C ILE A 194 -15.85 -8.75 32.07
N GLU A 195 -16.45 -7.86 32.83
CA GLU A 195 -15.81 -7.25 34.01
C GLU A 195 -15.52 -8.26 35.12
N PRO A 196 -14.40 -8.14 35.85
CA PRO A 196 -13.40 -7.04 35.82
C PRO A 196 -12.44 -7.16 34.64
N LEU A 197 -11.89 -5.99 34.20
CA LEU A 197 -11.04 -5.88 33.01
C LEU A 197 -9.57 -5.58 33.35
N ALA A 198 -9.27 -5.24 34.59
CA ALA A 198 -7.93 -4.92 35.07
C ALA A 198 -7.44 -5.97 36.07
N PRO A 199 -6.17 -6.40 36.01
CA PRO A 199 -5.61 -7.36 36.96
C PRO A 199 -5.46 -6.74 38.36
N PRO A 200 -5.67 -7.50 39.42
CA PRO A 200 -5.09 -7.18 40.71
C PRO A 200 -3.56 -7.28 40.63
N GLU A 201 -2.86 -6.45 41.39
CA GLU A 201 -1.43 -6.17 41.27
C GLU A 201 -0.48 -7.35 41.01
N THR A 202 0.57 -7.06 40.18
CA THR A 202 1.79 -7.81 39.85
C THR A 202 1.74 -8.97 38.82
N ILE A 203 2.60 -8.87 37.79
CA ILE A 203 2.73 -9.81 36.67
C ILE A 203 4.17 -10.36 36.58
N GLU A 204 4.35 -11.69 36.54
CA GLU A 204 5.61 -12.37 36.23
C GLU A 204 5.70 -12.88 34.77
N ALA A 205 6.94 -12.98 34.22
CA ALA A 205 7.22 -13.19 32.81
C ALA A 205 7.43 -14.67 32.43
N PHE A 206 7.03 -15.04 31.21
CA PHE A 206 7.24 -16.39 30.61
C PHE A 206 8.14 -16.37 29.37
N ALA A 207 8.88 -17.47 29.14
CA ALA A 207 9.82 -17.64 28.03
C ALA A 207 9.48 -18.79 27.05
N ALA A 208 9.68 -18.61 25.76
CA ALA A 208 9.74 -19.68 24.74
C ALA A 208 10.40 -19.25 23.40
N ARG A 209 10.92 -20.23 22.65
CA ARG A 209 11.85 -20.12 21.50
C ARG A 209 11.19 -20.09 20.13
N ALA A 210 11.89 -19.50 19.13
CA ALA A 210 11.51 -19.43 17.72
C ALA A 210 12.53 -20.10 16.78
N SER A 211 12.10 -20.52 15.60
CA SER A 211 12.96 -20.95 14.49
C SER A 211 12.42 -20.47 13.12
N ALA A 212 13.33 -20.13 12.20
CA ALA A 212 13.04 -19.63 10.85
C ALA A 212 13.72 -20.47 9.77
N SER A 213 13.20 -20.44 8.54
CA SER A 213 13.76 -21.16 7.39
C SER A 213 13.60 -20.34 6.09
N ALA A 214 14.59 -20.41 5.18
CA ALA A 214 14.70 -19.67 3.93
C ALA A 214 14.81 -20.61 2.71
N ILE A 215 14.49 -20.12 1.49
CA ILE A 215 14.58 -20.86 0.23
C ILE A 215 15.30 -20.05 -0.86
N ALA A 216 16.07 -20.71 -1.73
CA ALA A 216 17.02 -20.19 -2.70
C ALA A 216 16.51 -20.22 -4.15
N SER A 217 17.20 -19.47 -5.06
CA SER A 217 16.90 -19.18 -6.48
C SER A 217 17.87 -19.86 -7.46
N GLU A 218 17.50 -20.01 -8.73
CA GLU A 218 18.31 -20.52 -9.85
C GLU A 218 18.39 -19.57 -11.06
N ASP A 219 19.36 -19.79 -11.93
CA ASP A 219 20.03 -18.93 -12.92
C ASP A 219 19.40 -18.80 -14.34
N PRO A 220 19.93 -17.90 -15.23
CA PRO A 220 19.23 -17.30 -16.39
C PRO A 220 19.54 -17.94 -17.76
N LEU A 221 18.74 -17.57 -18.79
CA LEU A 221 18.83 -18.01 -20.18
C LEU A 221 19.00 -16.84 -21.19
N ASP A 222 19.58 -17.12 -22.31
CA ASP A 222 20.17 -16.27 -23.38
C ASP A 222 19.17 -15.59 -24.37
N PRO A 223 19.47 -14.44 -25.01
CA PRO A 223 18.49 -13.50 -25.56
C PRO A 223 18.11 -13.66 -27.04
N HIS A 224 16.84 -13.33 -27.40
CA HIS A 224 16.37 -13.12 -28.77
C HIS A 224 15.13 -12.19 -28.87
N GLN A 225 14.88 -11.56 -30.02
CA GLN A 225 13.95 -10.46 -30.27
C GLN A 225 12.46 -10.85 -30.36
N ALA A 226 11.56 -9.98 -29.86
CA ALA A 226 10.11 -10.15 -29.81
C ALA A 226 9.31 -9.57 -30.99
N PRO A 227 8.00 -9.90 -31.12
CA PRO A 227 7.13 -9.36 -32.15
C PRO A 227 6.94 -7.84 -31.97
N ARG A 228 6.91 -7.10 -33.09
CA ARG A 228 6.64 -5.66 -33.14
C ARG A 228 5.24 -5.38 -32.63
N GLY A 229 5.03 -4.22 -31.96
CA GLY A 229 3.71 -3.78 -31.52
C GLY A 229 3.21 -4.37 -30.20
N THR A 230 4.04 -5.05 -29.41
CA THR A 230 3.68 -5.51 -28.04
C THR A 230 4.05 -4.47 -26.99
N LEU A 231 3.17 -4.23 -26.01
CA LEU A 231 3.43 -3.43 -24.81
C LEU A 231 3.17 -4.25 -23.55
N LEU A 232 4.00 -4.06 -22.53
CA LEU A 232 3.71 -4.50 -21.17
C LEU A 232 3.35 -3.28 -20.32
N ILE A 233 2.19 -3.33 -19.66
CA ILE A 233 1.69 -2.29 -18.77
C ILE A 233 1.64 -2.85 -17.36
N ALA A 234 2.42 -2.28 -16.43
CA ALA A 234 2.58 -2.80 -15.09
C ALA A 234 2.05 -1.83 -14.03
N GLY A 235 1.14 -2.33 -13.19
CA GLY A 235 0.64 -1.66 -11.98
C GLY A 235 1.03 -2.39 -10.70
N ASP A 236 0.26 -2.21 -9.63
CA ASP A 236 0.49 -2.87 -8.34
C ASP A 236 0.43 -4.40 -8.49
N LEU A 237 1.55 -5.09 -8.22
CA LEU A 237 1.74 -6.51 -8.48
C LEU A 237 2.75 -7.11 -7.50
N SER A 238 2.65 -8.43 -7.25
CA SER A 238 3.63 -9.16 -6.44
C SER A 238 5.00 -9.24 -7.12
N ASP A 239 6.07 -9.19 -6.33
CA ASP A 239 7.46 -9.31 -6.81
C ASP A 239 7.72 -10.65 -7.54
N ALA A 240 6.99 -11.72 -7.21
CA ALA A 240 7.14 -13.02 -7.85
C ALA A 240 6.88 -12.98 -9.36
N THR A 241 5.78 -12.31 -9.80
CA THR A 241 5.47 -12.19 -11.24
C THR A 241 6.55 -11.40 -12.00
N TYR A 242 7.17 -10.40 -11.34
CA TYR A 242 8.30 -9.69 -11.92
C TYR A 242 9.48 -10.63 -12.14
N THR A 243 9.87 -11.40 -11.13
CA THR A 243 11.03 -12.30 -11.17
C THR A 243 10.90 -13.33 -12.30
N ASP A 244 9.71 -13.91 -12.48
CA ASP A 244 9.47 -14.95 -13.47
C ASP A 244 9.44 -14.43 -14.92
N LEU A 245 9.14 -13.13 -15.15
CA LEU A 245 8.86 -12.59 -16.48
C LEU A 245 9.90 -11.56 -16.97
N CYS A 246 10.65 -10.91 -16.05
CA CYS A 246 11.52 -9.78 -16.39
C CYS A 246 12.55 -10.11 -17.51
N GLY A 247 13.26 -11.24 -17.41
CA GLY A 247 14.24 -11.63 -18.41
C GLY A 247 13.65 -11.87 -19.81
N ALA A 248 12.46 -12.46 -19.89
CA ALA A 248 11.78 -12.69 -21.15
C ALA A 248 11.34 -11.36 -21.82
N VAL A 249 10.86 -10.41 -21.03
CA VAL A 249 10.46 -9.07 -21.50
C VAL A 249 11.65 -8.25 -21.94
N GLU A 250 12.78 -8.31 -21.20
CA GLU A 250 14.04 -7.66 -21.58
C GLU A 250 14.56 -8.17 -22.91
N ASN A 251 14.73 -9.49 -23.02
CA ASN A 251 15.25 -10.15 -24.21
C ASN A 251 14.37 -9.93 -25.44
N ALA A 252 13.08 -9.80 -25.21
CA ALA A 252 12.11 -9.55 -26.25
C ALA A 252 12.07 -8.08 -26.72
N GLY A 253 12.74 -7.15 -26.06
CA GLY A 253 12.71 -5.73 -26.39
C GLY A 253 11.33 -5.09 -26.23
N ILE A 254 10.48 -5.63 -25.34
CA ILE A 254 9.12 -5.13 -25.13
C ILE A 254 9.19 -3.85 -24.26
N PRO A 255 8.63 -2.71 -24.72
CA PRO A 255 8.51 -1.51 -23.87
C PRO A 255 7.65 -1.79 -22.64
N VAL A 256 8.11 -1.31 -21.49
CA VAL A 256 7.42 -1.48 -20.20
C VAL A 256 6.89 -0.13 -19.72
N LEU A 257 5.58 -0.01 -19.63
CA LEU A 257 4.89 1.17 -19.11
C LEU A 257 4.50 0.90 -17.65
N ALA A 258 5.40 1.24 -16.73
CA ALA A 258 5.32 0.83 -15.34
C ALA A 258 4.96 1.99 -14.41
N GLU A 259 3.97 1.79 -13.53
CA GLU A 259 3.67 2.72 -12.44
C GLU A 259 4.83 2.78 -11.41
N PRO A 260 5.05 3.90 -10.68
CA PRO A 260 6.25 4.10 -9.87
C PRO A 260 6.46 3.08 -8.74
N GLN A 261 5.39 2.51 -8.19
CA GLN A 261 5.42 1.61 -7.04
C GLN A 261 5.73 0.15 -7.40
N THR A 262 5.83 -0.20 -8.68
CA THR A 262 6.10 -1.58 -9.11
C THR A 262 7.59 -1.80 -9.38
N ALA A 263 8.09 -3.00 -9.12
CA ALA A 263 9.45 -3.42 -9.47
C ALA A 263 9.75 -3.26 -10.97
N TRP A 264 8.73 -3.30 -11.82
CA TRP A 264 8.84 -3.07 -13.27
C TRP A 264 9.36 -1.67 -13.62
N ARG A 265 9.25 -0.70 -12.71
CA ARG A 265 9.80 0.65 -12.94
C ARG A 265 11.32 0.65 -13.06
N CYS A 266 11.99 -0.31 -12.42
CA CYS A 266 13.45 -0.49 -12.51
C CYS A 266 13.90 -1.37 -13.66
N HIS A 267 12.95 -1.93 -14.46
CA HIS A 267 13.26 -2.80 -15.59
C HIS A 267 14.04 -2.05 -16.68
N PRO A 268 15.05 -2.67 -17.33
CA PRO A 268 15.82 -2.01 -18.41
C PRO A 268 14.95 -1.44 -19.54
N ASN A 269 13.83 -2.08 -19.86
CA ASN A 269 12.89 -1.61 -20.90
C ASN A 269 11.81 -0.66 -20.39
N ALA A 270 11.86 -0.21 -19.11
CA ALA A 270 10.89 0.75 -18.60
C ALA A 270 11.05 2.12 -19.28
N VAL A 271 9.90 2.73 -19.62
CA VAL A 271 9.81 4.00 -20.35
C VAL A 271 9.35 5.10 -19.38
N ARG A 272 10.09 6.22 -19.31
CA ARG A 272 9.64 7.45 -18.62
C ARG A 272 8.64 8.20 -19.48
N GLY A 273 7.83 9.06 -18.86
CA GLY A 273 6.95 9.95 -19.60
C GLY A 273 5.94 9.27 -20.53
N TYR A 274 5.82 7.97 -20.42
CA TYR A 274 5.04 7.12 -21.33
C TYR A 274 3.57 7.56 -21.47
N ALA A 275 2.97 8.04 -20.40
CA ALA A 275 1.58 8.46 -20.39
C ALA A 275 1.35 9.71 -21.27
N LYS A 276 2.28 10.67 -21.23
CA LYS A 276 2.25 11.85 -22.11
C LYS A 276 2.61 11.44 -23.55
N ALA A 277 3.65 10.62 -23.73
CA ALA A 277 4.05 10.11 -25.04
C ALA A 277 2.90 9.35 -25.74
N ALA A 278 2.22 8.44 -25.03
CA ALA A 278 1.06 7.71 -25.56
C ALA A 278 -0.13 8.63 -25.87
N GLY A 279 -0.35 9.68 -25.08
CA GLY A 279 -1.48 10.60 -25.22
C GLY A 279 -1.31 11.65 -26.32
N THR A 280 -0.09 11.92 -26.77
CA THR A 280 0.24 12.99 -27.72
C THR A 280 1.18 12.55 -28.83
N THR A 281 2.47 12.35 -28.51
CA THR A 281 3.55 12.17 -29.51
C THR A 281 3.42 10.87 -30.29
N LEU A 282 3.10 9.76 -29.62
CA LEU A 282 2.98 8.43 -30.22
C LEU A 282 1.54 7.99 -30.50
N SER A 283 0.53 8.83 -30.28
CA SER A 283 -0.87 8.37 -30.32
C SER A 283 -1.23 7.71 -31.66
N ALA A 284 -0.92 8.34 -32.79
CA ALA A 284 -1.16 7.78 -34.12
C ALA A 284 -0.30 6.53 -34.41
N VAL A 285 0.94 6.50 -33.91
CA VAL A 285 1.85 5.35 -34.09
C VAL A 285 1.35 4.16 -33.27
N VAL A 286 0.91 4.41 -32.03
CA VAL A 286 0.33 3.39 -31.15
C VAL A 286 -0.96 2.83 -31.74
N GLU A 287 -1.84 3.70 -32.25
CA GLU A 287 -3.10 3.26 -32.86
C GLU A 287 -2.89 2.35 -34.06
N ASN A 288 -1.86 2.62 -34.87
CA ASN A 288 -1.64 1.90 -36.12
C ASN A 288 -0.71 0.67 -36.01
N ASN A 289 0.14 0.60 -34.97
CA ASN A 289 1.18 -0.44 -34.86
C ASN A 289 1.06 -1.29 -33.59
N LEU A 290 0.12 -1.02 -32.69
CA LEU A 290 -0.06 -1.82 -31.48
C LEU A 290 -0.82 -3.10 -31.82
N GLU A 291 -0.19 -4.24 -31.60
CA GLU A 291 -0.73 -5.56 -31.93
C GLU A 291 -1.15 -6.36 -30.68
N ARG A 292 -0.57 -6.05 -29.51
CA ARG A 292 -0.81 -6.80 -28.26
C ARG A 292 -0.52 -5.94 -27.03
N VAL A 293 -1.37 -6.04 -26.01
CA VAL A 293 -1.14 -5.46 -24.68
C VAL A 293 -1.11 -6.57 -23.63
N ILE A 294 -0.05 -6.61 -22.83
CA ILE A 294 0.07 -7.47 -21.65
C ILE A 294 -0.06 -6.59 -20.41
N VAL A 295 -1.00 -6.90 -19.55
CA VAL A 295 -1.26 -6.15 -18.31
C VAL A 295 -0.80 -6.97 -17.12
N ALA A 296 0.18 -6.46 -16.39
CA ALA A 296 0.70 -7.05 -15.16
C ALA A 296 0.19 -6.28 -13.94
N GLY A 297 -0.64 -6.92 -13.11
CA GLY A 297 -1.23 -6.31 -11.93
C GLY A 297 -2.36 -5.31 -12.23
N ARG A 298 -2.40 -4.20 -11.48
CA ARG A 298 -3.52 -3.24 -11.50
C ARG A 298 -3.08 -1.81 -11.86
N PRO A 299 -2.77 -1.52 -13.12
CA PRO A 299 -2.46 -0.16 -13.56
C PRO A 299 -3.73 0.71 -13.57
N THR A 300 -3.75 1.80 -12.79
CA THR A 300 -4.95 2.64 -12.59
C THR A 300 -4.66 4.15 -12.63
N LEU A 301 -3.43 4.60 -12.92
CA LEU A 301 -3.03 5.99 -12.72
C LEU A 301 -3.55 6.94 -13.79
N THR A 302 -3.44 6.60 -15.07
CA THR A 302 -3.58 7.56 -16.16
C THR A 302 -4.62 7.17 -17.20
N ARG A 303 -5.34 8.15 -17.74
CA ARG A 303 -6.34 7.96 -18.80
C ARG A 303 -5.78 7.38 -20.10
N PRO A 304 -4.59 7.79 -20.61
CA PRO A 304 -4.00 7.17 -21.79
C PRO A 304 -3.80 5.66 -21.62
N ILE A 305 -3.30 5.23 -20.45
CA ILE A 305 -3.12 3.80 -20.16
C ILE A 305 -4.45 3.08 -20.03
N THR A 306 -5.44 3.69 -19.39
CA THR A 306 -6.80 3.13 -19.35
C THR A 306 -7.35 2.88 -20.76
N ARG A 307 -7.13 3.81 -21.71
CA ARG A 307 -7.55 3.63 -23.11
C ARG A 307 -6.86 2.45 -23.77
N LEU A 308 -5.56 2.24 -23.54
CA LEU A 308 -4.81 1.10 -24.08
C LEU A 308 -5.33 -0.24 -23.55
N ILE A 309 -5.57 -0.37 -22.25
CA ILE A 309 -6.04 -1.62 -21.64
C ILE A 309 -7.53 -1.92 -21.88
N THR A 310 -8.32 -0.94 -22.35
CA THR A 310 -9.74 -1.11 -22.68
C THR A 310 -9.99 -1.30 -24.18
N ARG A 311 -8.94 -1.41 -25.02
CA ARG A 311 -9.06 -1.68 -26.47
C ARG A 311 -9.73 -3.02 -26.72
N ARG A 312 -10.53 -3.09 -27.77
CA ARG A 312 -11.26 -4.30 -28.21
C ARG A 312 -10.85 -4.80 -29.58
N ASP A 313 -10.04 -4.02 -30.29
CA ASP A 313 -9.56 -4.30 -31.63
C ASP A 313 -8.24 -5.07 -31.67
N ILE A 314 -7.59 -5.18 -30.51
CA ILE A 314 -6.36 -5.96 -30.31
C ILE A 314 -6.50 -6.84 -29.06
N PRO A 315 -5.75 -7.95 -28.95
CA PRO A 315 -5.73 -8.77 -27.75
C PRO A 315 -5.14 -8.01 -26.57
N VAL A 316 -5.90 -7.90 -25.48
CA VAL A 316 -5.46 -7.48 -24.16
C VAL A 316 -5.40 -8.71 -23.27
N GLU A 317 -4.23 -9.00 -22.73
CA GLU A 317 -3.98 -10.16 -21.91
C GLU A 317 -3.57 -9.72 -20.51
N THR A 318 -3.88 -10.52 -19.49
CA THR A 318 -3.48 -10.23 -18.11
C THR A 318 -2.58 -11.32 -17.55
N VAL A 319 -1.62 -10.94 -16.70
CA VAL A 319 -0.78 -11.88 -15.96
C VAL A 319 -0.88 -11.64 -14.46
N GLY A 320 -1.19 -12.69 -13.72
CA GLY A 320 -1.38 -12.68 -12.28
C GLY A 320 -2.54 -13.57 -11.82
N ALA A 321 -2.64 -13.76 -10.51
CA ALA A 321 -3.73 -14.54 -9.93
C ALA A 321 -5.11 -13.88 -10.19
N PRO A 322 -6.20 -14.66 -10.23
CA PRO A 322 -7.55 -14.11 -10.33
C PRO A 322 -7.82 -13.05 -9.25
N GLY A 323 -8.42 -11.92 -9.65
CA GLY A 323 -8.70 -10.79 -8.76
C GLY A 323 -7.53 -9.83 -8.51
N THR A 324 -6.31 -10.17 -8.95
CA THR A 324 -5.13 -9.29 -8.84
C THR A 324 -4.88 -8.42 -10.08
N THR A 325 -5.70 -8.58 -11.12
CA THR A 325 -5.59 -7.84 -12.39
C THR A 325 -6.85 -7.02 -12.66
N VAL A 326 -6.72 -6.00 -13.52
CA VAL A 326 -7.88 -5.18 -13.93
C VAL A 326 -8.60 -5.81 -15.13
N ASN A 327 -9.94 -5.68 -15.15
CA ASN A 327 -10.77 -6.01 -16.31
C ASN A 327 -11.85 -4.92 -16.44
N LEU A 328 -11.47 -3.75 -16.92
CA LEU A 328 -12.33 -2.56 -16.96
C LEU A 328 -13.39 -2.59 -18.08
N ALA A 329 -13.14 -3.31 -19.15
CA ALA A 329 -13.97 -3.31 -20.35
C ALA A 329 -14.52 -4.69 -20.72
N ASP A 330 -14.32 -5.68 -19.88
CA ASP A 330 -14.64 -7.09 -20.16
C ASP A 330 -14.07 -7.54 -21.54
N ASN A 331 -12.80 -7.19 -21.76
CA ASN A 331 -12.12 -7.35 -23.04
C ASN A 331 -10.86 -8.22 -22.97
N ILE A 332 -10.67 -8.94 -21.85
CA ILE A 332 -9.47 -9.77 -21.65
C ILE A 332 -9.51 -10.99 -22.57
N ALA A 333 -8.61 -11.01 -23.53
CA ALA A 333 -8.48 -12.11 -24.49
C ALA A 333 -7.87 -13.36 -23.86
N ARG A 334 -6.97 -13.20 -22.89
CA ARG A 334 -6.33 -14.30 -22.15
C ARG A 334 -5.86 -13.87 -20.78
N GLN A 335 -6.04 -14.74 -19.79
CA GLN A 335 -5.47 -14.58 -18.46
C GLN A 335 -4.40 -15.63 -18.22
N TRP A 336 -3.20 -15.17 -17.92
CA TRP A 336 -2.04 -15.98 -17.54
C TRP A 336 -1.99 -16.06 -16.02
N THR A 337 -2.33 -17.21 -15.47
CA THR A 337 -2.24 -17.46 -14.03
C THR A 337 -0.83 -17.81 -13.57
N ASP A 338 0.03 -18.18 -14.51
CA ASP A 338 1.43 -18.51 -14.32
C ASP A 338 2.31 -17.63 -15.25
N ALA A 339 3.16 -16.81 -14.63
CA ALA A 339 4.05 -15.89 -15.34
C ALA A 339 5.15 -16.62 -16.13
N SER A 340 5.62 -17.77 -15.63
CA SER A 340 6.65 -18.57 -16.29
C SER A 340 6.17 -19.17 -17.62
N THR A 341 4.88 -19.51 -17.71
CA THR A 341 4.26 -19.95 -18.96
C THR A 341 4.24 -18.83 -20.00
N LEU A 342 3.89 -17.61 -19.61
CA LEU A 342 3.97 -16.44 -20.50
C LEU A 342 5.42 -16.15 -20.91
N ALA A 343 6.37 -16.23 -19.97
CA ALA A 343 7.79 -16.06 -20.26
C ALA A 343 8.29 -17.03 -21.34
N CYS A 344 7.91 -18.32 -21.24
CA CYS A 344 8.19 -19.33 -22.24
C CYS A 344 7.57 -19.02 -23.62
N GLU A 345 6.37 -18.44 -23.64
CA GLU A 345 5.73 -18.02 -24.90
C GLU A 345 6.49 -16.85 -25.55
N LEU A 346 6.83 -15.83 -24.78
CA LEU A 346 7.61 -14.68 -25.27
C LEU A 346 8.98 -15.11 -25.81
N ALA A 347 9.67 -15.99 -25.11
CA ALA A 347 10.95 -16.53 -25.55
C ALA A 347 10.86 -17.35 -26.88
N LYS A 348 9.74 -18.03 -27.12
CA LYS A 348 9.50 -18.74 -28.39
C LYS A 348 9.19 -17.79 -29.54
N ALA A 349 8.43 -16.74 -29.30
CA ALA A 349 8.07 -15.72 -30.28
C ALA A 349 9.28 -14.86 -30.69
N ALA A 350 10.30 -14.77 -29.86
CA ALA A 350 11.53 -14.03 -30.06
C ALA A 350 12.54 -14.73 -31.05
N LYS A 351 12.25 -15.93 -31.52
CA LYS A 351 13.17 -16.60 -32.52
C LYS A 351 13.11 -15.88 -33.85
N PRO A 352 14.27 -15.60 -34.49
CA PRO A 352 14.30 -14.94 -35.81
C PRO A 352 13.58 -15.81 -36.85
N SER A 353 12.61 -15.23 -37.55
CA SER A 353 12.14 -15.79 -38.81
C SER A 353 13.30 -15.79 -39.83
N PRO A 354 13.39 -16.79 -40.72
CA PRO A 354 14.44 -16.83 -41.74
C PRO A 354 14.43 -15.52 -42.55
N PRO A 355 15.60 -15.04 -43.02
CA PRO A 355 15.71 -13.74 -43.63
C PRO A 355 14.81 -13.64 -44.88
N ALA A 356 13.86 -12.70 -44.83
CA ALA A 356 13.13 -12.29 -46.02
C ALA A 356 14.09 -11.58 -46.98
N ALA A 357 13.85 -11.71 -48.29
CA ALA A 357 14.69 -11.16 -49.36
C ALA A 357 15.04 -9.67 -49.13
N PRO A 358 16.24 -9.23 -49.59
CA PRO A 358 16.75 -7.88 -49.29
C PRO A 358 15.80 -6.81 -49.83
N ARG A 359 15.26 -6.00 -48.93
CA ARG A 359 14.60 -4.73 -49.25
C ARG A 359 15.64 -3.63 -49.38
N PRO A 360 15.42 -2.61 -50.26
CA PRO A 360 16.32 -1.48 -50.36
C PRO A 360 16.45 -0.76 -49.02
N PRO A 361 17.58 -0.06 -48.74
CA PRO A 361 17.83 0.63 -47.50
C PRO A 361 16.82 1.78 -47.32
N ALA A 362 15.72 1.50 -46.69
CA ALA A 362 14.96 2.53 -46.00
C ALA A 362 15.71 2.83 -44.71
N GLU A 363 15.77 4.09 -44.33
CA GLU A 363 16.28 4.56 -43.04
C GLU A 363 15.89 3.57 -41.95
N THR A 364 16.87 3.10 -41.17
CA THR A 364 16.69 2.04 -40.16
C THR A 364 15.51 2.42 -39.28
N PRO A 365 14.39 1.68 -39.27
CA PRO A 365 13.29 2.02 -38.38
C PRO A 365 13.82 1.82 -36.95
N GLU A 366 13.80 2.87 -36.17
CA GLU A 366 14.04 2.80 -34.72
C GLU A 366 13.27 1.61 -34.15
N SER A 367 13.88 0.85 -33.24
CA SER A 367 13.20 -0.29 -32.65
C SER A 367 11.95 0.21 -31.92
N TRP A 368 10.89 -0.62 -31.80
CA TRP A 368 9.66 -0.28 -31.09
C TRP A 368 9.93 0.27 -29.67
N LEU A 369 10.89 -0.33 -28.96
CA LEU A 369 11.33 0.14 -27.65
C LEU A 369 11.99 1.52 -27.72
N GLU A 370 12.85 1.76 -28.72
CA GLU A 370 13.57 3.03 -28.83
C GLU A 370 12.63 4.20 -29.17
N MET A 371 11.63 3.98 -29.99
CA MET A 371 10.60 4.99 -30.27
C MET A 371 9.89 5.44 -28.97
N TRP A 372 9.55 4.49 -28.11
CA TRP A 372 8.94 4.79 -26.81
C TRP A 372 9.90 5.55 -25.87
N ARG A 373 11.18 5.16 -25.85
CA ARG A 373 12.20 5.83 -25.03
C ARG A 373 12.42 7.28 -25.44
N VAL A 374 12.63 7.53 -26.73
CA VAL A 374 12.85 8.88 -27.25
C VAL A 374 11.64 9.78 -26.97
N ALA A 375 10.44 9.34 -27.34
CA ALA A 375 9.24 10.13 -27.11
C ALA A 375 8.95 10.35 -25.60
N GLY A 376 9.32 9.39 -24.76
CA GLY A 376 9.19 9.52 -23.31
C GLY A 376 10.17 10.52 -22.71
N GLU A 377 11.45 10.50 -23.13
CA GLU A 377 12.45 11.47 -22.67
C GLU A 377 12.13 12.89 -23.12
N ASP A 378 11.68 13.08 -24.37
CA ASP A 378 11.23 14.40 -24.86
C ASP A 378 10.06 14.93 -24.03
N ALA A 379 9.08 14.06 -23.72
CA ALA A 379 7.94 14.40 -22.90
C ALA A 379 8.35 14.84 -21.47
N VAL A 380 9.38 14.22 -20.88
CA VAL A 380 9.90 14.58 -19.56
C VAL A 380 10.70 15.88 -19.60
N ALA A 381 11.54 16.08 -20.61
CA ALA A 381 12.33 17.30 -20.76
C ALA A 381 11.42 18.54 -20.74
N ASP A 382 10.32 18.52 -21.49
CA ASP A 382 9.32 19.59 -21.47
C ASP A 382 8.72 19.85 -20.09
N LEU A 383 8.48 18.77 -19.29
CA LEU A 383 7.83 18.89 -17.99
C LEU A 383 8.74 19.40 -16.88
N THR A 384 10.05 19.24 -17.02
CA THR A 384 11.03 19.53 -15.96
C THR A 384 11.90 20.75 -16.23
N GLN A 385 11.60 21.50 -17.31
CA GLN A 385 12.37 22.67 -17.71
C GLN A 385 12.37 23.79 -16.67
N ASP A 386 11.19 24.06 -16.09
CA ASP A 386 11.02 25.13 -15.11
C ASP A 386 10.85 24.56 -13.68
N TRP A 387 11.09 25.43 -12.68
CA TRP A 387 10.76 25.10 -11.30
C TRP A 387 9.26 24.90 -11.13
N GLY A 388 8.90 23.72 -10.63
CA GLY A 388 7.52 23.34 -10.42
C GLY A 388 7.41 21.91 -9.91
N PHE A 389 6.20 21.35 -9.87
CA PHE A 389 6.00 20.03 -9.27
C PHE A 389 6.81 18.92 -9.98
N HIS A 390 6.92 18.95 -11.30
CA HIS A 390 7.64 17.90 -12.04
C HIS A 390 9.15 17.96 -11.77
N SER A 391 9.77 19.14 -11.77
CA SER A 391 11.19 19.28 -11.46
C SER A 391 11.50 18.97 -9.99
N ALA A 392 10.63 19.37 -9.06
CA ALA A 392 10.74 19.00 -7.65
C ALA A 392 10.62 17.48 -7.47
N ALA A 393 9.63 16.83 -8.09
CA ALA A 393 9.44 15.37 -8.04
C ALA A 393 10.63 14.61 -8.64
N GLN A 394 11.22 15.09 -9.74
CA GLN A 394 12.42 14.50 -10.31
C GLN A 394 13.60 14.61 -9.35
N ALA A 395 13.82 15.76 -8.72
CA ALA A 395 14.89 15.95 -7.75
C ALA A 395 14.72 15.04 -6.53
N ILE A 396 13.49 14.90 -6.02
CA ILE A 396 13.17 14.02 -4.90
C ILE A 396 13.41 12.54 -5.30
N TRP A 397 12.96 12.13 -6.47
CA TRP A 397 13.16 10.77 -6.97
C TRP A 397 14.65 10.46 -7.10
N ASP A 398 15.38 11.27 -7.85
CA ASP A 398 16.79 11.04 -8.12
C ASP A 398 17.59 11.01 -6.81
N SER A 399 17.40 11.99 -5.91
CA SER A 399 18.09 12.05 -4.62
C SER A 399 17.72 10.87 -3.70
N THR A 400 16.50 10.37 -3.76
CA THR A 400 16.07 9.23 -2.93
C THR A 400 16.64 7.92 -3.45
N MET A 401 16.58 7.70 -4.76
CA MET A 401 17.03 6.44 -5.39
C MET A 401 18.56 6.32 -5.45
N THR A 402 19.29 7.44 -5.40
CA THR A 402 20.76 7.46 -5.40
C THR A 402 21.36 7.78 -4.04
N ALA A 403 20.55 7.81 -2.98
CA ALA A 403 21.04 8.09 -1.62
C ALA A 403 22.09 7.06 -1.19
N PRO A 404 23.19 7.49 -0.53
CA PRO A 404 24.25 6.58 -0.07
C PRO A 404 23.74 5.53 0.93
N GLU A 405 22.81 5.92 1.80
CA GLU A 405 22.05 5.00 2.65
C GLU A 405 20.68 4.77 2.01
N PRO A 406 20.20 3.53 1.90
CA PRO A 406 18.89 3.26 1.31
C PRO A 406 17.76 4.00 2.04
N VAL A 407 16.95 4.74 1.28
CA VAL A 407 15.76 5.46 1.77
C VAL A 407 14.55 4.99 0.97
N ASP A 408 13.57 4.41 1.64
CA ASP A 408 12.32 4.01 0.98
C ASP A 408 11.44 5.24 0.67
N LEU A 409 10.59 5.14 -0.33
CA LEU A 409 9.71 6.22 -0.77
C LEU A 409 8.24 5.83 -0.60
N TYR A 410 7.44 6.72 -0.01
CA TYR A 410 5.98 6.60 0.04
C TYR A 410 5.34 7.74 -0.76
N LEU A 411 4.46 7.43 -1.70
CA LEU A 411 3.83 8.43 -2.55
C LEU A 411 2.34 8.55 -2.25
N GLY A 412 1.88 9.77 -2.01
CA GLY A 412 0.46 10.06 -1.87
C GLY A 412 -0.32 9.75 -3.15
N ALA A 413 -1.50 9.18 -3.00
CA ALA A 413 -2.30 8.60 -4.09
C ALA A 413 -2.97 9.62 -5.04
N SER A 414 -2.85 10.94 -4.82
CA SER A 414 -3.48 12.01 -5.58
C SER A 414 -2.65 12.45 -6.81
N LEU A 415 -2.44 13.75 -6.99
CA LEU A 415 -1.60 14.31 -8.06
C LEU A 415 -0.14 13.84 -7.93
N THR A 416 0.34 13.69 -6.69
CA THR A 416 1.72 13.34 -6.37
C THR A 416 2.19 12.12 -7.15
N ILE A 417 1.57 10.97 -6.99
CA ILE A 417 2.01 9.75 -7.69
C ILE A 417 1.96 9.90 -9.22
N ARG A 418 1.03 10.70 -9.76
CA ARG A 418 0.91 10.95 -11.20
C ARG A 418 2.06 11.78 -11.75
N VAL A 419 2.53 12.76 -10.96
CA VAL A 419 3.71 13.55 -11.31
C VAL A 419 4.97 12.69 -11.24
N PHE A 420 5.11 11.88 -10.19
CA PHE A 420 6.22 10.93 -10.10
C PHE A 420 6.20 9.89 -11.24
N ASP A 421 5.03 9.40 -11.63
CA ASP A 421 4.89 8.50 -12.77
C ASP A 421 5.47 9.09 -14.07
N ALA A 422 5.27 10.39 -14.29
CA ALA A 422 5.80 11.07 -15.46
C ALA A 422 7.33 11.21 -15.44
N VAL A 423 7.95 11.46 -14.28
CA VAL A 423 9.37 11.86 -14.19
C VAL A 423 10.32 10.79 -13.66
N ALA A 424 9.81 9.75 -12.99
CA ALA A 424 10.63 8.72 -12.35
C ALA A 424 11.54 8.01 -13.35
N ARG A 425 12.82 7.89 -13.02
CA ARG A 425 13.83 7.18 -13.82
C ARG A 425 13.91 5.70 -13.46
N ASN A 426 14.53 4.90 -14.32
CA ASN A 426 14.83 3.49 -14.09
C ASN A 426 16.02 3.33 -13.12
N LEU A 427 15.89 3.79 -11.89
CA LEU A 427 16.92 3.69 -10.86
C LEU A 427 16.53 2.58 -9.89
N ALA A 428 17.41 1.64 -9.65
CA ALA A 428 17.24 0.59 -8.64
C ALA A 428 17.80 1.09 -7.29
N PRO A 429 17.51 0.48 -6.18
CA PRO A 429 16.43 -0.39 -5.76
C PRO A 429 15.78 -0.02 -4.43
N ASN A 430 15.44 1.23 -4.20
CA ASN A 430 14.67 1.57 -3.01
C ASN A 430 13.20 1.20 -3.24
N ARG A 431 12.51 0.73 -2.22
CA ARG A 431 11.11 0.37 -2.38
C ARG A 431 10.22 1.60 -2.43
N VAL A 432 9.25 1.58 -3.32
CA VAL A 432 8.24 2.63 -3.45
C VAL A 432 6.89 2.07 -3.03
N PHE A 433 6.20 2.78 -2.13
CA PHE A 433 4.91 2.40 -1.58
C PHE A 433 3.85 3.46 -1.89
N THR A 434 2.59 3.05 -1.91
CA THR A 434 1.46 3.96 -2.08
C THR A 434 0.15 3.24 -1.75
N ASN A 435 -0.90 3.94 -1.32
CA ASN A 435 -2.24 3.39 -1.14
C ASN A 435 -2.99 3.48 -2.48
N ARG A 436 -3.12 2.35 -3.20
CA ARG A 436 -3.75 2.28 -4.52
C ARG A 436 -4.94 1.35 -4.61
N GLY A 437 -5.42 0.80 -3.49
CA GLY A 437 -6.65 0.02 -3.45
C GLY A 437 -7.87 0.85 -3.86
N LEU A 438 -8.08 1.95 -3.14
CA LEU A 438 -9.10 2.96 -3.42
C LEU A 438 -8.52 4.35 -3.71
N ALA A 439 -7.22 4.51 -3.49
CA ALA A 439 -6.49 5.74 -3.78
C ALA A 439 -7.02 6.98 -3.03
N GLY A 440 -7.46 6.81 -1.78
CA GLY A 440 -7.84 7.91 -0.88
C GLY A 440 -6.65 8.79 -0.49
N ILE A 441 -6.95 9.97 0.04
CA ILE A 441 -5.94 10.88 0.62
C ILE A 441 -5.81 10.71 2.13
N ASP A 442 -6.70 9.93 2.73
CA ASP A 442 -6.75 9.61 4.14
C ASP A 442 -5.62 8.66 4.56
N GLY A 443 -5.12 8.83 5.77
CA GLY A 443 -4.12 7.95 6.39
C GLY A 443 -2.79 7.85 5.65
N THR A 444 -2.43 8.80 4.80
CA THR A 444 -1.20 8.74 3.99
C THR A 444 0.05 8.86 4.86
N ILE A 445 0.06 9.81 5.83
CA ILE A 445 1.16 9.98 6.78
C ILE A 445 1.22 8.77 7.71
N ALA A 446 0.07 8.34 8.23
CA ALA A 446 -0.03 7.17 9.10
C ALA A 446 0.49 5.90 8.41
N SER A 447 0.13 5.66 7.14
CA SER A 447 0.61 4.51 6.36
C SER A 447 2.14 4.52 6.17
N ALA A 448 2.71 5.67 5.82
CA ALA A 448 4.15 5.82 5.67
C ALA A 448 4.88 5.59 7.01
N TRP A 449 4.32 6.09 8.11
CA TRP A 449 4.84 5.85 9.45
C TRP A 449 4.87 4.35 9.81
N GLY A 450 3.74 3.67 9.61
CA GLY A 450 3.64 2.22 9.88
C GLY A 450 4.60 1.39 9.02
N ALA A 451 4.75 1.75 7.74
CA ALA A 451 5.70 1.12 6.84
C ALA A 451 7.16 1.34 7.29
N ALA A 452 7.52 2.56 7.70
CA ALA A 452 8.86 2.89 8.18
C ALA A 452 9.22 2.13 9.47
N LEU A 453 8.28 2.05 10.44
CA LEU A 453 8.45 1.24 11.65
C LEU A 453 8.68 -0.24 11.34
N ALA A 454 7.87 -0.80 10.46
CA ALA A 454 7.94 -2.22 10.13
C ALA A 454 9.23 -2.59 9.39
N ARG A 455 9.67 -1.75 8.47
CA ARG A 455 10.88 -1.97 7.69
C ARG A 455 12.17 -1.60 8.41
N ARG A 456 12.08 -0.74 9.44
CA ARG A 456 13.26 -0.17 10.12
C ARG A 456 14.24 0.49 9.15
N GLN A 457 13.73 1.07 8.08
CA GLN A 457 14.48 1.81 7.06
C GLN A 457 14.04 3.28 7.10
N PRO A 458 14.94 4.23 6.84
CA PRO A 458 14.56 5.61 6.58
C PRO A 458 13.55 5.68 5.45
N MET A 459 12.56 6.57 5.58
CA MET A 459 11.49 6.73 4.60
C MET A 459 11.24 8.19 4.28
N ARG A 460 11.05 8.50 3.02
CA ARG A 460 10.48 9.77 2.55
C ARG A 460 9.04 9.55 2.15
N LEU A 461 8.15 10.40 2.67
CA LEU A 461 6.77 10.49 2.20
C LEU A 461 6.61 11.77 1.39
N VAL A 462 6.03 11.68 0.21
CA VAL A 462 5.65 12.85 -0.59
C VAL A 462 4.14 12.91 -0.76
N LEU A 463 3.54 14.05 -0.42
CA LEU A 463 2.10 14.28 -0.56
C LEU A 463 1.81 15.77 -0.83
N GLY A 464 0.59 16.09 -1.26
CA GLY A 464 0.12 17.47 -1.40
C GLY A 464 -0.39 18.06 -0.09
N ASP A 465 -0.51 19.39 -0.04
CA ASP A 465 -1.02 20.17 1.09
C ASP A 465 -2.40 19.72 1.56
N VAL A 466 -3.37 19.49 0.67
CA VAL A 466 -4.71 19.00 1.05
C VAL A 466 -4.64 17.63 1.73
N SER A 467 -3.81 16.72 1.22
CA SER A 467 -3.62 15.40 1.83
C SER A 467 -2.94 15.50 3.19
N PHE A 468 -2.01 16.45 3.37
CA PHE A 468 -1.38 16.73 4.65
C PHE A 468 -2.41 17.20 5.68
N PHE A 469 -3.23 18.21 5.34
CA PHE A 469 -4.26 18.72 6.25
C PHE A 469 -5.33 17.67 6.57
N HIS A 470 -5.62 16.74 5.65
CA HIS A 470 -6.57 15.65 5.89
C HIS A 470 -6.06 14.64 6.92
N ASP A 471 -4.74 14.48 7.08
CA ASP A 471 -4.10 13.46 7.91
C ASP A 471 -3.28 14.03 9.09
N LEU A 472 -3.67 15.21 9.59
CA LEU A 472 -2.98 15.91 10.69
C LEU A 472 -2.89 15.09 11.98
N GLY A 473 -3.88 14.22 12.26
CA GLY A 473 -3.88 13.35 13.44
C GLY A 473 -2.64 12.48 13.54
N ALA A 474 -2.11 12.04 12.39
CA ALA A 474 -0.93 11.19 12.32
C ALA A 474 0.38 11.85 12.77
N LEU A 475 0.42 13.18 12.93
CA LEU A 475 1.59 13.88 13.49
C LEU A 475 1.78 13.60 14.99
N SER A 476 0.70 13.28 15.69
CA SER A 476 0.71 13.03 17.14
C SER A 476 1.27 11.64 17.45
N HIS A 477 2.12 11.56 18.48
CA HIS A 477 2.63 10.29 18.99
C HIS A 477 2.83 10.32 20.51
N GLY A 478 2.80 9.15 21.12
CA GLY A 478 3.05 9.01 22.57
C GLY A 478 4.53 9.25 22.89
N ARG A 479 4.82 9.83 24.06
CA ARG A 479 6.21 10.11 24.49
C ARG A 479 7.07 8.86 24.70
N THR A 480 6.44 7.72 24.88
CA THR A 480 7.11 6.43 25.14
C THR A 480 7.19 5.57 23.88
N GLU A 481 6.62 6.05 22.78
CA GLU A 481 6.58 5.29 21.53
C GLU A 481 7.85 5.45 20.71
N GLU A 482 8.23 4.38 20.02
CA GLU A 482 9.30 4.40 19.02
C GLU A 482 8.88 5.28 17.85
N VAL A 483 9.77 6.19 17.43
CA VAL A 483 9.58 7.02 16.24
C VAL A 483 10.49 6.53 15.12
N PRO A 484 10.00 6.42 13.88
CA PRO A 484 10.83 6.03 12.74
C PRO A 484 11.68 7.20 12.24
N ASN A 485 12.63 6.90 11.36
CA ASN A 485 13.27 7.89 10.52
C ASN A 485 12.33 8.22 9.34
N LEU A 486 11.49 9.22 9.50
CA LEU A 486 10.47 9.62 8.52
C LEU A 486 10.62 11.11 8.16
N GLN A 487 10.88 11.39 6.88
CA GLN A 487 10.85 12.73 6.30
C GLN A 487 9.59 12.89 5.45
N VAL A 488 8.70 13.79 5.85
CA VAL A 488 7.50 14.15 5.07
C VAL A 488 7.84 15.34 4.17
N ILE A 489 7.57 15.23 2.89
CA ILE A 489 7.75 16.30 1.91
C ILE A 489 6.37 16.71 1.42
N VAL A 490 5.93 17.91 1.83
CA VAL A 490 4.65 18.47 1.43
C VAL A 490 4.85 19.38 0.22
N ILE A 491 4.28 18.99 -0.91
CA ILE A 491 4.22 19.87 -2.08
C ILE A 491 3.02 20.80 -1.89
N ASN A 492 3.31 22.03 -1.49
CA ASN A 492 2.32 23.06 -1.26
C ASN A 492 2.14 23.90 -2.54
N ASN A 493 1.12 23.57 -3.31
CA ASN A 493 0.75 24.29 -4.53
C ASN A 493 -0.62 24.99 -4.42
N GLY A 494 -1.07 25.24 -3.19
CA GLY A 494 -2.27 26.01 -2.85
C GLY A 494 -3.57 25.28 -3.11
N GLY A 495 -3.62 23.95 -2.88
CA GLY A 495 -4.86 23.19 -2.85
C GLY A 495 -4.97 22.02 -3.84
N GLY A 496 -6.19 21.60 -4.11
CA GLY A 496 -6.52 20.43 -4.94
C GLY A 496 -6.26 20.60 -6.44
N ARG A 497 -5.04 20.89 -6.85
CA ARG A 497 -4.65 21.13 -8.25
C ARG A 497 -4.92 19.97 -9.20
N ILE A 498 -5.11 18.77 -8.70
CA ILE A 498 -5.49 17.61 -9.51
C ILE A 498 -6.77 17.86 -10.35
N PHE A 499 -7.70 18.65 -9.82
CA PHE A 499 -8.97 18.94 -10.47
C PHE A 499 -8.84 19.90 -11.65
N GLY A 500 -7.76 20.72 -11.70
CA GLY A 500 -7.48 21.63 -12.82
C GLY A 500 -7.15 20.91 -14.12
N GLY A 501 -6.63 19.67 -14.05
CA GLY A 501 -6.39 18.79 -15.22
C GLY A 501 -7.62 17.99 -15.67
N LEU A 502 -8.77 18.16 -15.02
CA LEU A 502 -10.01 17.49 -15.32
C LEU A 502 -11.02 18.49 -15.92
N GLU A 503 -12.19 18.00 -16.28
CA GLU A 503 -13.31 18.80 -16.81
C GLU A 503 -13.69 19.96 -15.87
N HIS A 504 -13.43 19.80 -14.58
CA HIS A 504 -13.71 20.81 -13.54
C HIS A 504 -12.82 22.05 -13.64
N GLY A 505 -11.66 21.97 -14.32
CA GLY A 505 -10.79 23.12 -14.58
C GLY A 505 -11.45 24.23 -15.42
N ALA A 506 -12.54 23.91 -16.15
CA ALA A 506 -13.33 24.86 -16.90
C ALA A 506 -14.42 25.59 -16.07
N ALA A 507 -14.58 25.25 -14.78
CA ALA A 507 -15.54 25.91 -13.90
C ALA A 507 -15.19 27.39 -13.68
N PRO A 508 -16.16 28.28 -13.36
CA PRO A 508 -15.88 29.64 -12.94
C PRO A 508 -14.88 29.68 -11.78
N ALA A 509 -13.97 30.66 -11.78
CA ALA A 509 -12.80 30.69 -10.88
C ALA A 509 -13.17 30.64 -9.39
N ASP A 510 -14.23 31.33 -8.98
CA ASP A 510 -14.73 31.32 -7.60
C ASP A 510 -15.30 29.94 -7.21
N THR A 511 -16.06 29.32 -8.10
CA THR A 511 -16.58 27.98 -7.94
C THR A 511 -15.45 26.95 -7.89
N PHE A 512 -14.50 27.04 -8.82
CA PHE A 512 -13.34 26.14 -8.83
C PHE A 512 -12.54 26.26 -7.54
N THR A 513 -12.26 27.48 -7.08
CA THR A 513 -11.49 27.74 -5.85
C THR A 513 -12.20 27.14 -4.64
N ARG A 514 -13.50 27.37 -4.50
CA ARG A 514 -14.26 26.92 -3.33
C ARG A 514 -14.52 25.41 -3.31
N MET A 515 -14.87 24.81 -4.44
CA MET A 515 -15.41 23.44 -4.50
C MET A 515 -14.36 22.39 -4.85
N PHE A 516 -13.27 22.76 -5.50
CA PHE A 516 -12.26 21.84 -6.03
C PHE A 516 -10.86 22.15 -5.54
N LEU A 517 -10.42 23.40 -5.65
CA LEU A 517 -9.09 23.79 -5.19
C LEU A 517 -9.00 23.71 -3.66
N THR A 518 -10.04 24.18 -2.97
CA THR A 518 -10.15 24.14 -1.49
C THR A 518 -8.84 24.51 -0.77
N PRO A 519 -8.26 25.72 -1.02
CA PRO A 519 -7.01 26.09 -0.42
C PRO A 519 -7.15 26.15 1.10
N GLN A 520 -6.20 25.55 1.80
CA GLN A 520 -6.23 25.49 3.25
C GLN A 520 -5.49 26.67 3.87
N VAL A 521 -5.95 27.12 5.03
CA VAL A 521 -5.28 28.14 5.82
C VAL A 521 -4.53 27.45 6.96
N GLY A 522 -3.21 27.65 7.03
CA GLY A 522 -2.40 27.09 8.12
C GLY A 522 -0.90 27.18 7.80
N ASP A 523 -0.11 27.39 8.84
CA ASP A 523 1.34 27.26 8.80
C ASP A 523 1.72 25.78 8.96
N ILE A 524 2.02 25.11 7.86
CA ILE A 524 2.38 23.69 7.85
C ILE A 524 3.61 23.45 8.72
N CYS A 525 4.66 24.25 8.57
CA CYS A 525 5.86 24.13 9.38
C CYS A 525 5.59 24.37 10.87
N GLY A 526 4.73 25.35 11.20
CA GLY A 526 4.33 25.63 12.59
C GLY A 526 3.56 24.48 13.22
N LEU A 527 2.63 23.85 12.48
CA LEU A 527 1.86 22.70 12.95
C LEU A 527 2.75 21.51 13.31
N VAL A 528 3.72 21.17 12.47
CA VAL A 528 4.60 20.02 12.74
C VAL A 528 5.61 20.30 13.83
N ARG A 529 6.09 21.54 13.96
CA ARG A 529 6.94 21.96 15.10
C ARG A 529 6.19 21.86 16.44
N ALA A 530 4.88 22.18 16.44
CA ALA A 530 4.03 21.99 17.62
C ALA A 530 3.86 20.51 18.01
N ALA A 531 4.06 19.58 17.09
CA ALA A 531 4.07 18.14 17.31
C ALA A 531 5.49 17.56 17.56
N ASP A 532 6.48 18.42 17.84
CA ASP A 532 7.88 18.05 18.12
C ASP A 532 8.65 17.46 16.91
N TRP A 533 8.28 17.87 15.70
CA TRP A 533 9.00 17.54 14.46
C TRP A 533 9.93 18.68 14.05
N GLN A 534 10.97 18.36 13.32
CA GLN A 534 11.76 19.36 12.58
C GLN A 534 11.00 19.78 11.32
N ALA A 535 11.07 21.06 10.93
CA ALA A 535 10.41 21.54 9.72
C ALA A 535 11.21 22.66 9.03
N GLU A 536 11.24 22.61 7.70
CA GLU A 536 11.90 23.59 6.83
C GLU A 536 10.98 23.95 5.66
N LEU A 537 10.94 25.23 5.29
CA LEU A 537 10.19 25.73 4.13
C LEU A 537 11.19 26.00 3.00
N LEU A 538 10.88 25.51 1.81
CA LEU A 538 11.71 25.56 0.61
C LEU A 538 10.88 26.11 -0.56
N ASP A 539 11.41 27.09 -1.28
CA ASP A 539 10.73 27.75 -2.39
C ASP A 539 11.51 27.71 -3.72
N ASN A 540 12.63 26.98 -3.74
CA ASN A 540 13.46 26.83 -4.93
C ASN A 540 14.15 25.46 -5.00
N GLN A 541 14.63 25.14 -6.20
CA GLN A 541 15.23 23.83 -6.49
C GLN A 541 16.56 23.60 -5.77
N ALA A 542 17.39 24.62 -5.63
CA ALA A 542 18.72 24.48 -5.05
C ALA A 542 18.64 24.10 -3.57
N ASP A 543 17.77 24.75 -2.81
CA ASP A 543 17.52 24.48 -1.41
C ASP A 543 16.88 23.09 -1.22
N LEU A 544 15.93 22.72 -2.09
CA LEU A 544 15.37 21.36 -2.07
C LEU A 544 16.45 20.30 -2.28
N VAL A 545 17.30 20.45 -3.30
CA VAL A 545 18.38 19.47 -3.56
C VAL A 545 19.35 19.43 -2.37
N SER A 546 19.69 20.57 -1.78
CA SER A 546 20.54 20.64 -0.59
C SER A 546 19.94 19.91 0.60
N ALA A 547 18.65 20.14 0.91
CA ALA A 547 17.95 19.46 2.00
C ALA A 547 17.86 17.95 1.78
N LEU A 548 17.67 17.50 0.53
CA LEU A 548 17.58 16.09 0.17
C LEU A 548 18.91 15.33 0.28
N THR A 549 20.07 16.00 0.32
CA THR A 549 21.37 15.36 0.56
C THR A 549 21.56 14.98 2.03
N GLN A 550 20.78 15.56 2.94
CA GLN A 550 20.86 15.23 4.35
C GLN A 550 20.27 13.84 4.63
N PRO A 551 20.88 13.06 5.53
CA PRO A 551 20.33 11.76 5.91
C PRO A 551 18.98 11.94 6.62
N VAL A 552 18.02 11.07 6.33
CA VAL A 552 16.72 11.07 7.01
C VAL A 552 16.91 10.52 8.43
N ARG A 553 16.70 11.36 9.44
CA ARG A 553 16.85 11.03 10.87
C ARG A 553 15.69 11.60 11.67
N GLY A 554 15.07 10.77 12.52
CA GLY A 554 13.91 11.15 13.32
C GLY A 554 12.72 11.61 12.46
N LEU A 555 11.93 12.53 13.00
CA LEU A 555 10.74 13.07 12.35
C LEU A 555 11.03 14.45 11.78
N SER A 556 10.88 14.61 10.48
CA SER A 556 11.11 15.89 9.80
C SER A 556 10.11 16.15 8.68
N LEU A 557 9.90 17.42 8.35
CA LEU A 557 9.08 17.85 7.24
C LEU A 557 9.80 18.91 6.40
N LEU A 558 9.71 18.75 5.09
CA LEU A 558 10.07 19.78 4.10
C LEU A 558 8.79 20.29 3.46
N GLU A 559 8.47 21.56 3.61
CA GLU A 559 7.39 22.22 2.88
C GLU A 559 7.95 22.84 1.60
N VAL A 560 7.59 22.29 0.46
CA VAL A 560 8.02 22.77 -0.87
C VAL A 560 6.91 23.63 -1.45
N VAL A 561 7.11 24.92 -1.50
CA VAL A 561 6.14 25.90 -2.02
C VAL A 561 6.36 26.10 -3.53
N LEU A 562 5.26 25.98 -4.31
CA LEU A 562 5.29 26.07 -5.78
C LEU A 562 4.39 27.18 -6.32
#